data_aee692d86e982fcf2e2617cbbb0c3d22
#
_entry.id   aee692d86e982fcf2e2617cbbb0c3d22
#
_cell.length_a   1.000
_cell.length_b   1.000
_cell.length_c   1.000
_cell.angle_alpha   90.00
_cell.angle_beta   90.00
_cell.angle_gamma   90.00
#
_symmetry.space_group_name_H-M   'P 1'
#
loop_
_entity.id
_entity.type
_entity.pdbx_description
1 polymer ?
#
loop_
_entity_poly.entity_id
_entity_poly.type
_entity_poly.pdbx_seq_one_letter_code
_entity_poly.pdbx_strand_id
1 'polypeptide(L)'
;MGLFSGDGAGILGRLLQQYGAEIIGGLHLRMPDSIGDEKVLKRPPEKNKELLKKAEQKISKSIRLLKAGKPTREGIGILYRMAGFFGQLLYFGHKTRNYSDKLRVDEDKCIGCGKCEKLCPMNNIRIVDKKVVQNNQCTMCYRCINNCPKQAMTLLGKKVVEQSVIEKYL
;
A
#
# COMPACT_ATOMS: atom_id res chain seq x y z
N MET A 1 -5.35 9.15 -1.24
CA MET A 1 -5.07 8.97 -2.69
C MET A 1 -5.91 7.82 -3.17
N GLY A 2 -6.53 7.83 -4.29
CA GLY A 2 -7.47 6.77 -4.66
C GLY A 2 -8.23 7.07 -5.94
N LEU A 3 -7.77 8.06 -6.70
CA LEU A 3 -8.40 8.39 -7.97
C LEU A 3 -7.93 7.46 -9.10
N PHE A 4 -6.67 6.99 -9.03
CA PHE A 4 -6.09 6.20 -10.11
C PHE A 4 -4.97 5.30 -9.57
N SER A 5 -5.05 4.00 -9.81
CA SER A 5 -3.99 3.03 -9.43
C SER A 5 -2.97 2.79 -10.55
N GLY A 6 -3.03 3.60 -11.62
CA GLY A 6 -2.05 3.56 -12.70
C GLY A 6 -1.97 2.21 -13.42
N ASP A 7 -0.74 1.80 -13.72
CA ASP A 7 -0.40 0.59 -14.48
C ASP A 7 -0.06 -0.62 -13.57
N GLY A 8 -0.50 -0.63 -12.30
CA GLY A 8 -0.10 -1.68 -11.36
C GLY A 8 -0.40 -3.10 -11.84
N ALA A 9 -1.61 -3.32 -12.37
CA ALA A 9 -1.98 -4.62 -12.96
C ALA A 9 -1.16 -4.93 -14.22
N GLY A 10 -0.90 -3.92 -15.06
CA GLY A 10 -0.10 -4.06 -16.27
C GLY A 10 1.37 -4.36 -15.99
N ILE A 11 1.98 -3.70 -15.00
CA ILE A 11 3.38 -3.95 -14.59
C ILE A 11 3.52 -5.39 -14.11
N LEU A 12 2.64 -5.83 -13.18
CA LEU A 12 2.66 -7.20 -12.67
C LEU A 12 2.44 -8.22 -13.79
N GLY A 13 1.47 -7.96 -14.68
CA GLY A 13 1.19 -8.83 -15.81
C GLY A 13 2.39 -8.99 -16.74
N ARG A 14 3.03 -7.90 -17.14
CA ARG A 14 4.22 -7.94 -17.99
C ARG A 14 5.41 -8.65 -17.32
N LEU A 15 5.56 -8.50 -16.00
CA LEU A 15 6.56 -9.26 -15.25
C LEU A 15 6.26 -10.77 -15.33
N LEU A 16 5.03 -11.17 -15.10
CA LEU A 16 4.62 -12.59 -15.13
C LEU A 16 4.68 -13.18 -16.54
N GLN A 17 4.46 -12.38 -17.59
CA GLN A 17 4.62 -12.84 -18.99
C GLN A 17 6.03 -13.33 -19.30
N GLN A 18 7.07 -12.79 -18.63
CA GLN A 18 8.44 -13.29 -18.77
C GLN A 18 8.61 -14.73 -18.28
N TYR A 19 7.66 -15.20 -17.49
CA TYR A 19 7.60 -16.57 -16.96
C TYR A 19 6.49 -17.41 -17.63
N GLY A 20 5.99 -16.99 -18.81
CA GLY A 20 5.00 -17.71 -19.59
C GLY A 20 3.53 -17.50 -19.18
N ALA A 21 3.24 -16.54 -18.29
CA ALA A 21 1.85 -16.26 -17.92
C ALA A 21 1.12 -15.42 -19.00
N GLU A 22 -0.19 -15.68 -19.17
CA GLU A 22 -1.08 -14.89 -20.00
C GLU A 22 -1.87 -13.88 -19.17
N ILE A 23 -1.93 -12.63 -19.62
CA ILE A 23 -2.75 -11.60 -18.98
C ILE A 23 -4.16 -11.66 -19.54
N ILE A 24 -5.08 -12.27 -18.84
CA ILE A 24 -6.50 -12.38 -19.23
C ILE A 24 -7.31 -11.14 -18.84
N GLY A 25 -6.92 -10.40 -17.79
CA GLY A 25 -7.65 -9.22 -17.33
C GLY A 25 -6.94 -8.43 -16.24
N GLY A 26 -7.53 -7.31 -15.84
CA GLY A 26 -7.09 -6.48 -14.73
C GLY A 26 -8.26 -5.80 -14.03
N LEU A 27 -8.12 -5.58 -12.73
CA LEU A 27 -9.14 -4.96 -11.89
C LEU A 27 -8.50 -3.97 -10.92
N HIS A 28 -9.05 -2.76 -10.86
CA HIS A 28 -8.67 -1.75 -9.88
C HIS A 28 -9.72 -1.66 -8.77
N LEU A 29 -9.30 -1.72 -7.52
CA LEU A 29 -10.14 -1.53 -6.36
C LEU A 29 -9.74 -0.27 -5.61
N ARG A 30 -10.71 0.52 -5.21
CA ARG A 30 -10.50 1.63 -4.27
C ARG A 30 -10.63 1.10 -2.86
N MET A 31 -9.57 1.28 -2.08
CA MET A 31 -9.49 0.85 -0.69
C MET A 31 -9.24 2.04 0.23
N PRO A 32 -9.51 1.92 1.54
CA PRO A 32 -9.09 2.89 2.53
C PRO A 32 -7.59 3.17 2.46
N ASP A 33 -7.19 4.41 2.79
CA ASP A 33 -5.77 4.80 2.76
C ASP A 33 -5.00 4.16 3.92
N SER A 34 -3.81 3.64 3.64
CA SER A 34 -2.93 2.99 4.62
C SER A 34 -1.99 3.95 5.35
N ILE A 35 -1.93 5.22 4.95
CA ILE A 35 -1.05 6.22 5.58
C ILE A 35 -1.63 6.60 6.95
N GLY A 36 -1.00 6.11 8.03
CA GLY A 36 -1.52 6.19 9.39
C GLY A 36 -1.20 7.49 10.15
N ASP A 37 -0.25 8.27 9.68
CA ASP A 37 0.30 9.43 10.36
C ASP A 37 -0.03 10.77 9.69
N GLU A 38 -0.89 10.79 8.66
CA GLU A 38 -1.35 12.00 7.97
C GLU A 38 -2.87 12.18 8.07
N LYS A 39 -3.30 13.23 8.79
CA LYS A 39 -4.71 13.51 9.05
C LYS A 39 -5.52 13.81 7.77
N VAL A 40 -4.91 14.52 6.83
CA VAL A 40 -5.57 14.95 5.58
C VAL A 40 -5.97 13.75 4.70
N LEU A 41 -5.30 12.61 4.85
CA LEU A 41 -5.57 11.39 4.09
C LEU A 41 -6.60 10.48 4.76
N LYS A 42 -7.02 10.80 5.98
CA LYS A 42 -8.02 10.02 6.70
C LYS A 42 -9.44 10.37 6.27
N ARG A 43 -10.28 9.35 6.22
CA ARG A 43 -11.70 9.45 5.90
C ARG A 43 -12.52 8.94 7.08
N PRO A 44 -13.75 9.46 7.26
CA PRO A 44 -14.67 8.90 8.25
C PRO A 44 -14.86 7.39 8.08
N PRO A 45 -15.01 6.62 9.17
CA PRO A 45 -15.18 5.16 9.12
C PRO A 45 -16.31 4.72 8.19
N GLU A 46 -17.41 5.46 8.15
CA GLU A 46 -18.57 5.17 7.31
C GLU A 46 -18.21 5.20 5.82
N LYS A 47 -17.41 6.20 5.40
CA LYS A 47 -16.92 6.29 4.01
C LYS A 47 -15.95 5.15 3.67
N ASN A 48 -15.17 4.69 4.64
CA ASN A 48 -14.29 3.54 4.45
C ASN A 48 -15.10 2.25 4.30
N LYS A 49 -16.14 2.04 5.13
CA LYS A 49 -17.08 0.91 4.98
C LYS A 49 -17.79 0.92 3.63
N GLU A 50 -18.23 2.10 3.17
CA GLU A 50 -18.83 2.24 1.84
C GLU A 50 -17.84 1.85 0.72
N LEU A 51 -16.57 2.24 0.83
CA LEU A 51 -15.53 1.85 -0.14
C LEU A 51 -15.35 0.34 -0.20
N LEU A 52 -15.32 -0.34 0.95
CA LEU A 52 -15.22 -1.81 1.01
C LEU A 52 -16.42 -2.48 0.36
N LYS A 53 -17.64 -2.03 0.68
CA LYS A 53 -18.86 -2.54 0.04
C LYS A 53 -18.83 -2.40 -1.48
N LYS A 54 -18.39 -1.23 -1.98
CA LYS A 54 -18.20 -1.00 -3.43
C LYS A 54 -17.15 -1.92 -4.03
N ALA A 55 -16.05 -2.17 -3.31
CA ALA A 55 -15.01 -3.09 -3.73
C ALA A 55 -15.53 -4.53 -3.85
N GLU A 56 -16.29 -5.02 -2.87
CA GLU A 56 -16.92 -6.34 -2.89
C GLU A 56 -17.89 -6.50 -4.06
N GLN A 57 -18.75 -5.52 -4.29
CA GLN A 57 -19.67 -5.52 -5.43
C GLN A 57 -18.93 -5.58 -6.76
N LYS A 58 -17.83 -4.80 -6.87
CA LYS A 58 -17.00 -4.76 -8.06
C LYS A 58 -16.27 -6.08 -8.28
N ILE A 59 -15.74 -6.71 -7.24
CA ILE A 59 -15.13 -8.04 -7.29
C ILE A 59 -16.15 -9.06 -7.77
N SER A 60 -17.33 -9.12 -7.16
CA SER A 60 -18.41 -10.05 -7.53
C SER A 60 -18.85 -9.89 -8.99
N LYS A 61 -18.96 -8.64 -9.47
CA LYS A 61 -19.24 -8.35 -10.89
C LYS A 61 -18.11 -8.84 -11.78
N SER A 62 -16.85 -8.58 -11.42
CA SER A 62 -15.70 -8.96 -12.23
C SER A 62 -15.51 -10.47 -12.31
N ILE A 63 -15.83 -11.22 -11.24
CA ILE A 63 -15.84 -12.68 -11.25
C ILE A 63 -16.89 -13.22 -12.23
N ARG A 64 -18.10 -12.65 -12.24
CA ARG A 64 -19.14 -13.05 -13.18
C ARG A 64 -18.72 -12.81 -14.63
N LEU A 65 -18.12 -11.65 -14.90
CA LEU A 65 -17.61 -11.31 -16.23
C LEU A 65 -16.47 -12.24 -16.67
N LEU A 66 -15.57 -12.56 -15.76
CA LEU A 66 -14.47 -13.49 -16.00
C LEU A 66 -15.01 -14.89 -16.39
N LYS A 67 -15.98 -15.41 -15.61
CA LYS A 67 -16.65 -16.70 -15.91
C LYS A 67 -17.41 -16.70 -17.26
N ALA A 68 -17.87 -15.54 -17.69
CA ALA A 68 -18.54 -15.37 -18.99
C ALA A 68 -17.55 -15.14 -20.15
N GLY A 69 -16.24 -15.28 -19.93
CA GLY A 69 -15.21 -15.04 -20.95
C GLY A 69 -15.01 -13.57 -21.33
N LYS A 70 -15.55 -12.63 -20.53
CA LYS A 70 -15.47 -11.16 -20.76
C LYS A 70 -14.75 -10.46 -19.59
N PRO A 71 -13.48 -10.76 -19.31
CA PRO A 71 -12.76 -10.19 -18.16
C PRO A 71 -12.65 -8.67 -18.25
N THR A 72 -12.69 -8.02 -17.10
CA THR A 72 -12.40 -6.59 -16.98
C THR A 72 -10.95 -6.31 -17.38
N ARG A 73 -10.67 -5.14 -17.99
CA ARG A 73 -9.34 -4.78 -18.49
C ARG A 73 -8.83 -3.47 -17.89
N GLU A 74 -9.16 -3.22 -16.61
CA GLU A 74 -8.68 -2.05 -15.90
C GLU A 74 -7.20 -2.19 -15.51
N GLY A 75 -6.43 -1.11 -15.66
CA GLY A 75 -5.00 -1.10 -15.32
C GLY A 75 -4.10 -1.83 -16.31
N ILE A 76 -4.65 -2.29 -17.43
CA ILE A 76 -3.90 -2.86 -18.55
C ILE A 76 -4.22 -2.09 -19.83
N GLY A 77 -3.22 -1.86 -20.65
CA GLY A 77 -3.36 -1.08 -21.88
C GLY A 77 -2.52 0.19 -21.91
N ILE A 78 -2.48 0.83 -23.07
CA ILE A 78 -1.50 1.90 -23.34
C ILE A 78 -1.73 3.16 -22.49
N LEU A 79 -2.99 3.55 -22.28
CA LEU A 79 -3.32 4.74 -21.48
C LEU A 79 -2.91 4.57 -20.00
N TYR A 80 -3.16 3.39 -19.44
CA TYR A 80 -2.72 3.06 -18.07
C TYR A 80 -1.20 3.02 -17.98
N ARG A 81 -0.53 2.48 -19.01
CA ARG A 81 0.92 2.43 -19.09
C ARG A 81 1.55 3.83 -19.13
N MET A 82 1.02 4.74 -19.94
CA MET A 82 1.48 6.13 -19.98
C MET A 82 1.26 6.83 -18.63
N ALA A 83 0.06 6.74 -18.07
CA ALA A 83 -0.24 7.33 -16.77
C ALA A 83 0.58 6.70 -15.63
N GLY A 84 0.87 5.41 -15.70
CA GLY A 84 1.76 4.72 -14.77
C GLY A 84 3.20 5.18 -14.88
N PHE A 85 3.70 5.41 -16.09
CA PHE A 85 5.05 5.93 -16.33
C PHE A 85 5.23 7.30 -15.66
N PHE A 86 4.38 8.26 -15.95
CA PHE A 86 4.49 9.60 -15.38
C PHE A 86 4.14 9.64 -13.88
N GLY A 87 3.05 9.03 -13.47
CA GLY A 87 2.59 9.07 -12.09
C GLY A 87 3.36 8.14 -11.16
N GLN A 88 3.49 6.86 -11.51
CA GLN A 88 4.08 5.87 -10.61
C GLN A 88 5.61 5.85 -10.70
N LEU A 89 6.16 5.76 -11.90
CA LEU A 89 7.61 5.59 -12.06
C LEU A 89 8.37 6.90 -11.76
N LEU A 90 7.98 8.01 -12.39
CA LEU A 90 8.69 9.27 -12.22
C LEU A 90 8.34 9.94 -10.88
N TYR A 91 7.07 10.25 -10.63
CA TYR A 91 6.69 11.01 -9.44
C TYR A 91 6.82 10.19 -8.15
N PHE A 92 6.12 9.04 -8.06
CA PHE A 92 6.17 8.24 -6.83
C PHE A 92 7.49 7.51 -6.63
N GLY A 93 8.17 7.08 -7.69
CA GLY A 93 9.49 6.48 -7.60
C GLY A 93 10.52 7.45 -7.03
N HIS A 94 10.51 8.70 -7.47
CA HIS A 94 11.34 9.76 -6.90
C HIS A 94 10.98 10.03 -5.43
N LYS A 95 9.68 10.20 -5.15
CA LYS A 95 9.21 10.44 -3.78
C LYS A 95 9.57 9.32 -2.82
N THR A 96 9.38 8.06 -3.21
CA THR A 96 9.71 6.90 -2.37
C THR A 96 11.21 6.85 -2.05
N ARG A 97 12.08 7.15 -3.02
CA ARG A 97 13.52 7.24 -2.78
C ARG A 97 13.88 8.33 -1.78
N ASN A 98 13.23 9.50 -1.87
CA ASN A 98 13.45 10.61 -0.94
C ASN A 98 12.97 10.33 0.49
N TYR A 99 12.19 9.28 0.70
CA TYR A 99 11.67 8.87 2.01
C TYR A 99 12.25 7.54 2.51
N SER A 100 13.21 6.96 1.79
CA SER A 100 13.80 5.66 2.14
C SER A 100 14.51 5.65 3.50
N ASP A 101 15.05 6.80 3.92
CA ASP A 101 15.81 7.03 5.16
C ASP A 101 15.02 7.84 6.23
N LYS A 102 13.74 8.15 5.99
CA LYS A 102 12.97 9.10 6.85
C LYS A 102 11.98 8.45 7.80
N LEU A 103 12.00 7.14 7.93
CA LEU A 103 11.21 6.47 8.94
C LEU A 103 11.71 6.88 10.34
N ARG A 104 10.82 7.37 11.18
CA ARG A 104 11.16 7.85 12.53
C ARG A 104 10.65 6.87 13.58
N VAL A 105 11.42 6.74 14.64
CA VAL A 105 11.09 5.91 15.80
C VAL A 105 11.12 6.78 17.04
N ASP A 106 10.05 6.77 17.80
CA ASP A 106 9.95 7.37 19.12
C ASP A 106 10.50 6.32 20.12
N GLU A 107 11.74 6.55 20.58
CA GLU A 107 12.44 5.60 21.46
C GLU A 107 11.76 5.46 22.82
N ASP A 108 11.12 6.52 23.33
CA ASP A 108 10.41 6.50 24.60
C ASP A 108 9.16 5.61 24.56
N LYS A 109 8.53 5.49 23.40
CA LYS A 109 7.38 4.61 23.20
C LYS A 109 7.76 3.20 22.75
N CYS A 110 8.93 3.05 22.13
CA CYS A 110 9.34 1.78 21.55
C CYS A 110 9.72 0.78 22.63
N ILE A 111 9.04 -0.36 22.65
CA ILE A 111 9.31 -1.48 23.60
C ILE A 111 10.20 -2.57 23.01
N GLY A 112 10.76 -2.39 21.82
CA GLY A 112 11.65 -3.36 21.18
C GLY A 112 11.00 -4.72 20.84
N CYS A 113 9.67 -4.77 20.60
CA CYS A 113 8.93 -6.03 20.44
C CYS A 113 9.21 -6.80 19.12
N GLY A 114 9.97 -6.25 18.19
CA GLY A 114 10.34 -6.90 16.92
C GLY A 114 9.23 -7.02 15.87
N LYS A 115 7.99 -6.60 16.13
CA LYS A 115 6.88 -6.74 15.18
C LYS A 115 7.14 -6.00 13.87
N CYS A 116 7.73 -4.80 13.92
CA CYS A 116 8.09 -4.01 12.75
C CYS A 116 9.17 -4.68 11.88
N GLU A 117 10.15 -5.33 12.50
CA GLU A 117 11.18 -6.11 11.82
C GLU A 117 10.56 -7.27 11.02
N LYS A 118 9.70 -8.08 11.67
CA LYS A 118 9.02 -9.23 11.04
C LYS A 118 8.10 -8.83 9.87
N LEU A 119 7.52 -7.63 9.92
CA LEU A 119 6.55 -7.16 8.93
C LEU A 119 7.19 -6.40 7.77
N CYS A 120 8.46 -6.01 7.87
CA CYS A 120 9.11 -5.21 6.85
C CYS A 120 9.46 -6.04 5.59
N PRO A 121 8.82 -5.81 4.43
CA PRO A 121 9.10 -6.58 3.23
C PRO A 121 10.47 -6.29 2.61
N MET A 122 11.10 -5.18 3.03
CA MET A 122 12.40 -4.73 2.53
C MET A 122 13.55 -5.05 3.50
N ASN A 123 13.28 -5.75 4.60
CA ASN A 123 14.26 -5.95 5.67
C ASN A 123 14.94 -4.64 6.13
N ASN A 124 14.21 -3.53 6.03
CA ASN A 124 14.73 -2.20 6.38
C ASN A 124 14.91 -2.00 7.89
N ILE A 125 14.31 -2.84 8.70
CA ILE A 125 14.25 -2.68 10.16
C ILE A 125 14.83 -3.91 10.83
N ARG A 126 15.74 -3.67 11.79
CA ARG A 126 16.25 -4.69 12.71
C ARG A 126 16.13 -4.21 14.15
N ILE A 127 15.99 -5.12 15.09
CA ILE A 127 16.04 -4.82 16.52
C ILE A 127 17.41 -5.27 17.05
N VAL A 128 18.19 -4.31 17.54
CA VAL A 128 19.48 -4.54 18.18
C VAL A 128 19.41 -3.87 19.56
N ASP A 129 19.68 -4.63 20.63
CA ASP A 129 19.62 -4.15 22.03
C ASP A 129 18.32 -3.39 22.36
N LYS A 130 17.19 -3.98 21.92
CA LYS A 130 15.83 -3.40 22.05
C LYS A 130 15.59 -2.10 21.28
N LYS A 131 16.55 -1.65 20.49
CA LYS A 131 16.46 -0.44 19.64
C LYS A 131 16.22 -0.79 18.17
N VAL A 132 15.53 0.08 17.48
CA VAL A 132 15.28 -0.04 16.03
C VAL A 132 16.48 0.50 15.26
N VAL A 133 17.07 -0.34 14.42
CA VAL A 133 18.10 0.04 13.45
C VAL A 133 17.53 -0.05 12.05
N GLN A 134 17.84 0.90 11.18
CA GLN A 134 17.30 1.01 9.82
C GLN A 134 18.40 0.93 8.76
N ASN A 135 18.07 0.33 7.60
CA ASN A 135 18.97 0.18 6.46
C ASN A 135 18.69 1.16 5.32
N ASN A 136 17.88 2.19 5.54
CA ASN A 136 17.49 3.22 4.55
C ASN A 136 16.85 2.67 3.26
N GLN A 137 16.07 1.58 3.39
CA GLN A 137 15.37 0.90 2.30
C GLN A 137 13.84 0.96 2.44
N CYS A 138 13.32 1.99 3.12
CA CYS A 138 11.90 2.14 3.32
C CYS A 138 11.18 2.41 1.99
N THR A 139 10.14 1.62 1.67
CA THR A 139 9.29 1.78 0.48
C THR A 139 7.94 2.42 0.80
N MET A 140 7.81 3.09 1.93
CA MET A 140 6.57 3.77 2.37
C MET A 140 5.34 2.85 2.43
N CYS A 141 5.50 1.56 2.74
CA CYS A 141 4.39 0.60 2.76
C CYS A 141 3.51 0.67 4.01
N TYR A 142 3.92 1.40 5.03
CA TYR A 142 3.20 1.64 6.31
C TYR A 142 2.87 0.40 7.16
N ARG A 143 3.34 -0.79 6.82
CA ARG A 143 3.08 -2.00 7.61
C ARG A 143 3.55 -1.89 9.05
N CYS A 144 4.79 -1.40 9.27
CA CYS A 144 5.35 -1.21 10.60
C CYS A 144 4.55 -0.18 11.43
N ILE A 145 4.14 0.93 10.81
CA ILE A 145 3.37 2.00 11.47
C ILE A 145 1.99 1.51 11.87
N ASN A 146 1.26 0.88 10.95
CA ASN A 146 -0.10 0.41 11.18
C ASN A 146 -0.20 -0.76 12.17
N ASN A 147 0.89 -1.46 12.41
CA ASN A 147 0.90 -2.63 13.31
C ASN A 147 1.70 -2.42 14.60
N CYS A 148 2.29 -1.24 14.81
CA CYS A 148 3.03 -0.95 16.03
C CYS A 148 2.07 -0.83 17.23
N PRO A 149 2.17 -1.69 18.26
CA PRO A 149 1.25 -1.67 19.40
C PRO A 149 1.39 -0.39 20.24
N LYS A 150 2.55 0.25 20.18
CA LYS A 150 2.85 1.49 20.91
C LYS A 150 2.81 2.74 20.03
N GLN A 151 2.45 2.59 18.73
CA GLN A 151 2.42 3.70 17.76
C GLN A 151 3.72 4.53 17.75
N ALA A 152 4.84 3.87 17.96
CA ALA A 152 6.16 4.48 18.10
C ALA A 152 6.80 4.86 16.76
N MET A 153 6.18 4.55 15.63
CA MET A 153 6.78 4.76 14.30
C MET A 153 5.95 5.74 13.46
N THR A 154 6.65 6.65 12.76
CA THR A 154 6.04 7.63 11.83
C THR A 154 6.93 7.82 10.61
N LEU A 155 6.38 8.35 9.52
CA LEU A 155 7.12 8.58 8.28
C LEU A 155 6.85 9.99 7.69
N LEU A 156 5.61 10.32 7.39
CA LEU A 156 5.22 11.62 6.85
C LEU A 156 4.85 12.59 7.98
N GLY A 157 4.03 12.15 8.90
CA GLY A 157 3.57 12.94 10.04
C GLY A 157 4.50 12.87 11.26
N LYS A 158 4.17 13.65 12.29
CA LYS A 158 4.90 13.67 13.57
C LYS A 158 4.36 12.65 14.58
N LYS A 159 3.13 12.17 14.39
CA LYS A 159 2.47 11.20 15.26
C LYS A 159 1.52 10.33 14.45
N VAL A 160 1.25 9.13 14.93
CA VAL A 160 0.21 8.27 14.36
C VAL A 160 -1.15 8.89 14.69
N VAL A 161 -1.94 9.15 13.65
CA VAL A 161 -3.30 9.69 13.77
C VAL A 161 -4.29 8.54 13.91
N GLU A 162 -4.13 7.53 13.05
CA GLU A 162 -4.99 6.34 13.03
C GLU A 162 -4.27 5.19 12.32
N GLN A 163 -4.19 4.05 12.98
CA GLN A 163 -3.71 2.82 12.34
C GLN A 163 -4.79 2.23 11.43
N SER A 164 -4.44 2.01 10.17
CA SER A 164 -5.33 1.44 9.16
C SER A 164 -5.15 -0.08 9.12
N VAL A 165 -5.97 -0.79 9.89
CA VAL A 165 -6.04 -2.25 9.91
C VAL A 165 -7.44 -2.66 9.45
N ILE A 166 -7.53 -3.77 8.70
CA ILE A 166 -8.78 -4.17 8.03
C ILE A 166 -9.89 -4.49 9.04
N GLU A 167 -9.53 -5.00 10.21
CA GLU A 167 -10.45 -5.37 11.28
C GLU A 167 -11.30 -4.20 11.79
N LYS A 168 -10.87 -2.97 11.54
CA LYS A 168 -11.64 -1.77 11.89
C LYS A 168 -12.84 -1.52 10.95
N TYR A 169 -12.84 -2.16 9.79
CA TYR A 169 -13.83 -1.89 8.74
C TYR A 169 -14.77 -3.06 8.50
N LEU A 170 -14.43 -4.23 9.03
CA LEU A 170 -15.29 -5.41 9.06
C LEU A 170 -16.24 -5.33 10.25
#